data_5680a73c4fa19cc9ac6f06c677097a07
#
_entry.id   5680a73c4fa19cc9ac6f06c677097a07
#
_cell.length_a   1.000
_cell.length_b   1.000
_cell.length_c   1.000
_cell.angle_alpha   90.00
_cell.angle_beta   90.00
_cell.angle_gamma   90.00
#
_symmetry.space_group_name_H-M   'P 1'
#
loop_
_entity.id
_entity.type
_entity.pdbx_description
1 polymer ?
#
loop_
_entity_poly.entity_id
_entity_poly.type
_entity_poly.pdbx_seq_one_letter_code
_entity_poly.pdbx_strand_id
1 'polypeptide(L)'
;MDLSIVIVCYKGWDRLNRCLETLYLFSGKSFTMEVIVVNNNPGDYAFNEIENRFTKFRFIHNTVNGGYSNGCNLGAAKAAGEYLLILNPDTVAGEEEILKLLQAAKSDPSFYIISCRQVRENGKESKAMGFFPWNKKLTPGKYTESYGSKIRDKNIILPDWVSGSIMMIRKEIFNSLKGFDEDFWMYYEDVDLCRRARDTGGKIAFCNNITVEHDHGGSTRTDLRTTAVTKCEVQISRHLYIHKHETGFKRVLMQSITVADNLVTGLITGSIGLLFFYIPKLFIRFLVILRVTGYYTGSLFRRSWLSPRSVNFRNKEC
;
A
#
# COMPACT_ATOMS: atom_id res chain seq x y z
N MET A 1 15.42 18.01 10.09
CA MET A 1 14.77 16.71 10.39
C MET A 1 15.04 15.79 9.23
N ASP A 2 15.64 14.63 9.50
CA ASP A 2 15.99 13.68 8.43
C ASP A 2 14.77 12.90 7.94
N LEU A 3 13.90 12.44 8.84
CA LEU A 3 12.85 11.48 8.54
C LEU A 3 11.52 11.83 9.21
N SER A 4 10.42 11.73 8.45
CA SER A 4 9.06 11.66 9.01
C SER A 4 8.47 10.28 8.72
N ILE A 5 8.11 9.54 9.76
CA ILE A 5 7.44 8.25 9.67
C ILE A 5 5.94 8.50 9.71
N VAL A 6 5.23 8.12 8.65
CA VAL A 6 3.78 8.28 8.52
C VAL A 6 3.12 6.91 8.62
N ILE A 7 2.24 6.76 9.61
CA ILE A 7 1.51 5.52 9.90
C ILE A 7 0.01 5.79 9.80
N VAL A 8 -0.69 5.07 8.93
CA VAL A 8 -2.15 5.16 8.81
C VAL A 8 -2.79 3.95 9.48
N CYS A 9 -3.67 4.18 10.44
CA CYS A 9 -4.34 3.13 11.18
C CYS A 9 -5.86 3.18 11.01
N TYR A 10 -6.46 2.00 10.79
CA TYR A 10 -7.90 1.78 10.81
C TYR A 10 -8.18 0.51 11.60
N LYS A 11 -8.51 0.66 12.90
CA LYS A 11 -8.59 -0.48 13.85
C LYS A 11 -7.24 -1.21 14.01
N GLY A 12 -7.20 -2.31 14.74
CA GLY A 12 -5.98 -3.09 14.93
C GLY A 12 -4.98 -2.44 15.90
N TRP A 13 -5.49 -1.90 16.98
CA TRP A 13 -4.76 -1.10 17.97
C TRP A 13 -3.59 -1.82 18.61
N ASP A 14 -3.70 -3.13 18.88
CA ASP A 14 -2.60 -3.91 19.46
C ASP A 14 -1.35 -3.93 18.59
N ARG A 15 -1.54 -3.99 17.27
CA ARG A 15 -0.44 -3.97 16.30
C ARG A 15 0.16 -2.59 16.18
N LEU A 16 -0.68 -1.56 16.13
CA LEU A 16 -0.22 -0.19 16.20
C LEU A 16 0.61 0.04 17.45
N ASN A 17 0.16 -0.41 18.62
CA ASN A 17 0.91 -0.31 19.87
C ASN A 17 2.30 -0.93 19.75
N ARG A 18 2.40 -2.17 19.23
CA ARG A 18 3.69 -2.87 19.04
C ARG A 18 4.62 -2.11 18.09
N CYS A 19 4.07 -1.57 16.99
CA CYS A 19 4.81 -0.72 16.05
C CYS A 19 5.33 0.54 16.75
N LEU A 20 4.47 1.26 17.46
CA LEU A 20 4.82 2.51 18.14
C LEU A 20 5.78 2.28 19.31
N GLU A 21 5.66 1.20 20.08
CA GLU A 21 6.60 0.82 21.13
C GLU A 21 8.02 0.69 20.58
N THR A 22 8.18 0.02 19.45
CA THR A 22 9.48 -0.12 18.80
C THR A 22 10.07 1.23 18.42
N LEU A 23 9.27 2.10 17.78
CA LEU A 23 9.72 3.43 17.37
C LEU A 23 9.99 4.36 18.57
N TYR A 24 9.26 4.19 19.67
CA TYR A 24 9.41 4.99 20.89
C TYR A 24 10.75 4.78 21.59
N LEU A 25 11.35 3.59 21.41
CA LEU A 25 12.62 3.20 21.99
C LEU A 25 13.83 3.71 21.19
N PHE A 26 13.63 4.33 20.02
CA PHE A 26 14.74 4.84 19.22
C PHE A 26 15.53 5.91 19.96
N SER A 27 16.84 5.80 19.89
CA SER A 27 17.76 6.68 20.61
C SER A 27 17.78 8.11 20.04
N GLY A 28 17.45 8.29 18.76
CA GLY A 28 17.55 9.55 18.04
C GLY A 28 18.98 10.06 17.83
N LYS A 29 19.99 9.20 18.07
CA LYS A 29 21.41 9.58 17.93
C LYS A 29 21.91 9.48 16.50
N SER A 30 21.37 8.57 15.72
CA SER A 30 21.83 8.27 14.36
C SER A 30 21.16 9.15 13.29
N PHE A 31 19.93 9.59 13.52
CA PHE A 31 19.15 10.48 12.65
C PHE A 31 18.04 11.14 13.45
N THR A 32 17.60 12.31 12.98
CA THR A 32 16.46 13.02 13.58
C THR A 32 15.16 12.58 12.93
N MET A 33 14.15 12.26 13.75
CA MET A 33 12.86 11.79 13.24
C MET A 33 11.66 12.36 13.99
N GLU A 34 10.51 12.30 13.32
CA GLU A 34 9.17 12.42 13.91
C GLU A 34 8.31 11.24 13.47
N VAL A 35 7.31 10.91 14.25
CA VAL A 35 6.28 9.93 13.93
C VAL A 35 4.93 10.62 13.87
N ILE A 36 4.22 10.43 12.77
CA ILE A 36 2.88 10.99 12.51
C ILE A 36 1.92 9.83 12.32
N VAL A 37 0.99 9.67 13.24
CA VAL A 37 -0.02 8.63 13.22
C VAL A 37 -1.35 9.21 12.78
N VAL A 38 -1.92 8.68 11.71
CA VAL A 38 -3.22 9.10 11.18
C VAL A 38 -4.27 8.07 11.57
N ASN A 39 -5.19 8.47 12.44
CA ASN A 39 -6.38 7.70 12.76
C ASN A 39 -7.41 7.83 11.63
N ASN A 40 -7.57 6.76 10.86
CA ASN A 40 -8.52 6.70 9.75
C ASN A 40 -9.86 6.04 10.15
N ASN A 41 -10.10 5.89 11.47
CA ASN A 41 -11.34 5.37 12.06
C ASN A 41 -11.97 6.43 12.97
N PRO A 42 -12.71 7.40 12.40
CA PRO A 42 -13.30 8.49 13.16
C PRO A 42 -14.26 7.94 14.24
N GLY A 43 -14.20 8.54 15.44
CA GLY A 43 -15.07 8.21 16.57
C GLY A 43 -14.65 6.95 17.36
N ASP A 44 -13.48 6.39 17.12
CA ASP A 44 -12.95 5.28 17.91
C ASP A 44 -12.16 5.80 19.14
N TYR A 45 -12.80 5.71 20.30
CA TYR A 45 -12.22 6.19 21.56
C TYR A 45 -11.00 5.37 22.04
N ALA A 46 -10.86 4.11 21.60
CA ALA A 46 -9.68 3.30 21.96
C ALA A 46 -8.38 3.91 21.43
N PHE A 47 -8.45 4.76 20.41
CA PHE A 47 -7.30 5.48 19.89
C PHE A 47 -6.76 6.54 20.88
N ASN A 48 -7.60 7.10 21.73
CA ASN A 48 -7.20 8.11 22.71
C ASN A 48 -6.21 7.55 23.74
N GLU A 49 -6.33 6.27 24.10
CA GLU A 49 -5.39 5.62 25.01
C GLU A 49 -3.99 5.54 24.40
N ILE A 50 -3.92 5.25 23.10
CA ILE A 50 -2.66 5.21 22.34
C ILE A 50 -2.03 6.60 22.28
N GLU A 51 -2.81 7.62 21.96
CA GLU A 51 -2.36 9.00 21.90
C GLU A 51 -1.80 9.49 23.26
N ASN A 52 -2.48 9.17 24.34
CA ASN A 52 -2.04 9.51 25.70
C ASN A 52 -0.76 8.76 26.10
N ARG A 53 -0.53 7.56 25.56
CA ARG A 53 0.65 6.75 25.85
C ARG A 53 1.90 7.22 25.09
N PHE A 54 1.75 7.66 23.85
CA PHE A 54 2.87 8.01 22.96
C PHE A 54 2.97 9.52 22.71
N THR A 55 3.06 10.30 23.75
CA THR A 55 3.02 11.79 23.74
C THR A 55 4.12 12.46 22.91
N LYS A 56 5.20 11.74 22.57
CA LYS A 56 6.26 12.25 21.67
C LYS A 56 5.84 12.26 20.20
N PHE A 57 4.79 11.53 19.84
CA PHE A 57 4.33 11.38 18.48
C PHE A 57 3.21 12.35 18.16
N ARG A 58 3.06 12.68 16.90
CA ARG A 58 1.96 13.52 16.43
C ARG A 58 0.81 12.64 15.98
N PHE A 59 -0.40 12.95 16.44
CA PHE A 59 -1.60 12.24 16.05
C PHE A 59 -2.52 13.16 15.22
N ILE A 60 -3.12 12.61 14.18
CA ILE A 60 -4.07 13.26 13.28
C ILE A 60 -5.32 12.41 13.22
N HIS A 61 -6.47 13.00 13.50
CA HIS A 61 -7.77 12.34 13.38
C HIS A 61 -8.38 12.71 12.03
N ASN A 62 -8.52 11.74 11.16
CA ASN A 62 -9.25 11.93 9.91
C ASN A 62 -10.76 11.99 10.22
N THR A 63 -11.46 12.93 9.64
CA THR A 63 -12.90 13.12 9.86
C THR A 63 -13.74 12.03 9.19
N VAL A 64 -13.18 11.38 8.18
CA VAL A 64 -13.81 10.26 7.45
C VAL A 64 -12.76 9.20 7.15
N ASN A 65 -13.18 7.94 6.95
CA ASN A 65 -12.28 6.94 6.37
C ASN A 65 -12.10 7.21 4.87
N GLY A 66 -11.08 7.99 4.54
CA GLY A 66 -10.71 8.34 3.17
C GLY A 66 -9.92 7.27 2.43
N GLY A 67 -9.61 6.13 3.10
CA GLY A 67 -8.73 5.09 2.58
C GLY A 67 -7.26 5.32 2.90
N TYR A 68 -6.42 4.39 2.43
CA TYR A 68 -4.99 4.42 2.74
C TYR A 68 -4.27 5.60 2.09
N SER A 69 -4.54 5.85 0.80
CA SER A 69 -3.96 6.98 0.05
C SER A 69 -4.20 8.32 0.71
N ASN A 70 -5.46 8.60 1.07
CA ASN A 70 -5.84 9.85 1.74
C ASN A 70 -5.17 9.97 3.12
N GLY A 71 -5.18 8.91 3.93
CA GLY A 71 -4.50 8.92 5.23
C GLY A 71 -3.00 9.20 5.12
N CYS A 72 -2.31 8.56 4.17
CA CYS A 72 -0.89 8.81 3.91
C CYS A 72 -0.62 10.26 3.46
N ASN A 73 -1.45 10.80 2.57
CA ASN A 73 -1.32 12.18 2.12
C ASN A 73 -1.54 13.19 3.26
N LEU A 74 -2.52 12.95 4.13
CA LEU A 74 -2.76 13.78 5.32
C LEU A 74 -1.54 13.79 6.26
N GLY A 75 -0.95 12.63 6.51
CA GLY A 75 0.27 12.51 7.31
C GLY A 75 1.46 13.21 6.65
N ALA A 76 1.69 12.94 5.36
CA ALA A 76 2.78 13.54 4.59
C ALA A 76 2.69 15.07 4.50
N ALA A 77 1.48 15.63 4.44
CA ALA A 77 1.26 17.08 4.44
C ALA A 77 1.71 17.75 5.75
N LYS A 78 1.76 17.03 6.86
CA LYS A 78 2.21 17.52 8.18
C LYS A 78 3.67 17.16 8.49
N ALA A 79 4.31 16.40 7.64
CA ALA A 79 5.68 15.94 7.80
C ALA A 79 6.69 17.10 7.60
N ALA A 80 7.75 17.12 8.41
CA ALA A 80 8.84 18.09 8.34
C ALA A 80 10.18 17.47 7.87
N GLY A 81 10.25 16.13 7.80
CA GLY A 81 11.45 15.39 7.40
C GLY A 81 11.80 15.55 5.91
N GLU A 82 13.08 15.45 5.60
CA GLU A 82 13.58 15.40 4.21
C GLU A 82 13.08 14.15 3.49
N TYR A 83 13.02 13.03 4.22
CA TYR A 83 12.47 11.78 3.75
C TYR A 83 11.16 11.45 4.46
N LEU A 84 10.26 10.80 3.74
CA LEU A 84 9.05 10.18 4.28
C LEU A 84 9.28 8.67 4.33
N LEU A 85 8.94 8.05 5.45
CA LEU A 85 8.77 6.61 5.57
C LEU A 85 7.29 6.32 5.77
N ILE A 86 6.63 5.86 4.74
CA ILE A 86 5.28 5.32 4.86
C ILE A 86 5.40 3.93 5.48
N LEU A 87 4.76 3.72 6.61
CA LEU A 87 4.87 2.50 7.41
C LEU A 87 3.49 1.98 7.80
N ASN A 88 3.25 0.69 7.58
CA ASN A 88 2.01 0.08 8.06
C ASN A 88 2.00 -0.09 9.58
N PRO A 89 0.82 -0.03 10.22
CA PRO A 89 0.69 -0.17 11.68
C PRO A 89 1.00 -1.59 12.19
N ASP A 90 1.10 -2.58 11.29
CA ASP A 90 1.46 -3.96 11.58
C ASP A 90 2.91 -4.31 11.14
N THR A 91 3.75 -3.29 11.02
CA THR A 91 5.18 -3.42 10.69
C THR A 91 6.04 -3.10 11.92
N VAL A 92 7.00 -3.96 12.21
CA VAL A 92 8.02 -3.74 13.25
C VAL A 92 9.37 -3.61 12.56
N ALA A 93 9.93 -2.41 12.64
CA ALA A 93 11.24 -2.06 12.06
C ALA A 93 12.12 -1.43 13.14
N GLY A 94 13.32 -1.95 13.33
CA GLY A 94 14.28 -1.41 14.28
C GLY A 94 14.95 -0.13 13.79
N GLU A 95 15.64 0.56 14.70
CA GLU A 95 16.37 1.80 14.41
C GLU A 95 17.47 1.56 13.34
N GLU A 96 18.15 0.41 13.43
CA GLU A 96 19.22 0.04 12.50
C GLU A 96 18.69 -0.21 11.08
N GLU A 97 17.55 -0.92 10.94
CA GLU A 97 16.92 -1.18 9.65
C GLU A 97 16.47 0.10 8.98
N ILE A 98 15.86 1.01 9.74
CA ILE A 98 15.44 2.33 9.24
C ILE A 98 16.64 3.19 8.86
N LEU A 99 17.71 3.18 9.65
CA LEU A 99 18.96 3.88 9.33
C LEU A 99 19.55 3.36 8.00
N LYS A 100 19.63 2.05 7.82
CA LYS A 100 20.14 1.43 6.59
C LYS A 100 19.28 1.82 5.37
N LEU A 101 17.94 1.85 5.52
CA LEU A 101 17.05 2.33 4.46
C LEU A 101 17.31 3.79 4.12
N LEU A 102 17.49 4.65 5.13
CA LEU A 102 17.78 6.07 4.93
C LEU A 102 19.14 6.27 4.25
N GLN A 103 20.17 5.50 4.61
CA GLN A 103 21.47 5.51 3.96
C GLN A 103 21.37 5.05 2.50
N ALA A 104 20.59 3.99 2.23
CA ALA A 104 20.34 3.54 0.86
C ALA A 104 19.62 4.62 0.04
N ALA A 105 18.65 5.33 0.63
CA ALA A 105 17.96 6.43 -0.03
C ALA A 105 18.86 7.61 -0.35
N LYS A 106 19.84 7.89 0.51
CA LYS A 106 20.84 8.96 0.32
C LYS A 106 21.97 8.57 -0.64
N SER A 107 22.19 7.28 -0.90
CA SER A 107 23.32 6.77 -1.69
C SER A 107 23.22 7.03 -3.20
N ASP A 108 22.03 7.07 -3.75
CA ASP A 108 21.77 7.34 -5.17
C ASP A 108 20.52 8.23 -5.32
N PRO A 109 20.65 9.49 -5.76
CA PRO A 109 19.52 10.41 -5.93
C PRO A 109 18.50 9.94 -6.98
N SER A 110 18.85 8.97 -7.82
CA SER A 110 17.92 8.34 -8.76
C SER A 110 16.97 7.32 -8.10
N PHE A 111 17.25 6.90 -6.87
CA PHE A 111 16.34 6.07 -6.08
C PHE A 111 15.20 6.95 -5.52
N TYR A 112 14.08 6.96 -6.22
CA TYR A 112 12.93 7.75 -5.81
C TYR A 112 12.15 7.07 -4.70
N ILE A 113 11.99 5.75 -4.79
CA ILE A 113 11.26 4.94 -3.81
C ILE A 113 12.12 3.75 -3.41
N ILE A 114 12.21 3.50 -2.11
CA ILE A 114 13.03 2.43 -1.55
C ILE A 114 12.20 1.61 -0.57
N SER A 115 12.38 0.29 -0.60
CA SER A 115 11.77 -0.66 0.33
C SER A 115 12.74 -1.80 0.64
N CYS A 116 12.32 -2.76 1.46
CA CYS A 116 13.14 -3.90 1.88
C CYS A 116 12.34 -5.18 2.03
N ARG A 117 13.06 -6.26 2.36
CA ARG A 117 12.45 -7.57 2.66
C ARG A 117 11.52 -7.47 3.86
N GLN A 118 10.44 -8.21 3.77
CA GLN A 118 9.43 -8.29 4.81
C GLN A 118 9.19 -9.75 5.17
N VAL A 119 9.25 -10.06 6.44
CA VAL A 119 8.98 -11.40 6.99
C VAL A 119 7.83 -11.31 7.98
N ARG A 120 7.04 -12.37 8.06
CA ARG A 120 6.01 -12.49 9.10
C ARG A 120 6.65 -12.94 10.40
N GLU A 121 5.94 -12.83 11.51
CA GLU A 121 6.35 -13.31 12.82
C GLU A 121 6.82 -14.80 12.80
N ASN A 122 6.22 -15.62 11.94
CA ASN A 122 6.62 -17.01 11.74
C ASN A 122 7.83 -17.21 10.80
N GLY A 123 8.53 -16.15 10.43
CA GLY A 123 9.70 -16.15 9.54
C GLY A 123 9.38 -16.32 8.05
N LYS A 124 8.10 -16.48 7.66
CA LYS A 124 7.72 -16.62 6.26
C LYS A 124 7.83 -15.29 5.53
N GLU A 125 8.54 -15.29 4.41
CA GLU A 125 8.68 -14.10 3.57
C GLU A 125 7.34 -13.65 2.97
N SER A 126 7.11 -12.35 2.98
CA SER A 126 5.96 -11.69 2.37
C SER A 126 6.36 -11.11 1.01
N LYS A 127 5.44 -11.12 0.06
CA LYS A 127 5.67 -10.50 -1.24
C LYS A 127 5.64 -8.98 -1.10
N ALA A 128 6.81 -8.37 -1.08
CA ALA A 128 7.00 -6.94 -0.86
C ALA A 128 7.40 -6.15 -2.12
N MET A 129 7.61 -6.83 -3.24
CA MET A 129 7.96 -6.23 -4.52
C MET A 129 7.44 -7.06 -5.69
N GLY A 130 7.46 -6.50 -6.89
CA GLY A 130 7.15 -7.25 -8.09
C GLY A 130 7.49 -6.57 -9.40
N PHE A 131 7.30 -7.34 -10.46
CA PHE A 131 7.48 -6.92 -11.85
C PHE A 131 6.15 -7.02 -12.58
N PHE A 132 5.87 -6.08 -13.49
CA PHE A 132 4.63 -6.12 -14.26
C PHE A 132 4.61 -7.35 -15.20
N PRO A 133 3.56 -8.17 -15.17
CA PRO A 133 3.52 -9.42 -15.93
C PRO A 133 3.59 -9.23 -17.44
N TRP A 134 3.10 -8.12 -17.98
CA TRP A 134 3.16 -7.78 -19.40
C TRP A 134 4.54 -7.38 -19.87
N ASN A 135 5.42 -6.93 -19.00
CA ASN A 135 6.82 -6.67 -19.34
C ASN A 135 7.60 -7.97 -19.50
N LYS A 136 7.19 -9.04 -18.80
CA LYS A 136 7.81 -10.37 -18.93
C LYS A 136 7.47 -11.11 -20.22
N LYS A 137 6.26 -10.92 -20.76
CA LYS A 137 5.80 -11.64 -21.98
C LYS A 137 6.29 -11.01 -23.28
N LEU A 138 6.53 -9.70 -23.31
CA LEU A 138 6.95 -8.99 -24.52
C LEU A 138 8.46 -8.94 -24.71
N THR A 139 9.24 -9.17 -23.66
CA THR A 139 10.71 -9.24 -23.72
C THR A 139 11.24 -10.24 -22.68
N PRO A 140 11.15 -11.56 -22.93
CA PRO A 140 11.81 -12.54 -22.06
C PRO A 140 13.32 -12.27 -22.05
N GLY A 141 13.90 -12.05 -20.88
CA GLY A 141 15.34 -11.91 -20.68
C GLY A 141 15.89 -10.47 -20.64
N LYS A 142 15.32 -9.48 -21.30
CA LYS A 142 15.89 -8.13 -21.33
C LYS A 142 15.71 -7.29 -20.05
N TYR A 143 14.68 -7.57 -19.24
CA TYR A 143 14.41 -6.77 -18.03
C TYR A 143 15.23 -7.22 -16.82
N THR A 144 15.49 -8.50 -16.66
CA THR A 144 16.35 -9.02 -15.60
C THR A 144 17.83 -8.70 -15.84
N GLU A 145 18.29 -8.70 -17.09
CA GLU A 145 19.68 -8.38 -17.42
C GLU A 145 19.95 -6.88 -17.55
N SER A 146 19.02 -6.09 -18.08
CA SER A 146 19.23 -4.64 -18.29
C SER A 146 19.24 -3.83 -16.99
N TYR A 147 18.49 -4.23 -15.97
CA TYR A 147 18.49 -3.56 -14.66
C TYR A 147 19.40 -4.25 -13.63
N GLY A 148 19.48 -5.58 -13.62
CA GLY A 148 20.35 -6.33 -12.70
C GLY A 148 21.83 -6.18 -12.98
N SER A 149 22.23 -5.92 -14.23
CA SER A 149 23.64 -5.80 -14.63
C SER A 149 24.28 -4.43 -14.36
N LYS A 150 23.49 -3.39 -14.04
CA LYS A 150 24.00 -2.03 -13.79
C LYS A 150 24.19 -1.69 -12.32
N ILE A 151 23.72 -2.51 -11.38
CA ILE A 151 23.90 -2.26 -9.96
C ILE A 151 25.12 -3.02 -9.47
N ARG A 152 26.13 -2.28 -9.01
CA ARG A 152 27.36 -2.84 -8.40
C ARG A 152 27.09 -3.53 -7.05
N ASP A 153 25.95 -3.27 -6.42
CA ASP A 153 25.57 -3.86 -5.14
C ASP A 153 24.57 -5.01 -5.37
N LYS A 154 25.00 -6.25 -5.09
CA LYS A 154 24.18 -7.47 -5.16
C LYS A 154 22.96 -7.44 -4.21
N ASN A 155 22.94 -6.49 -3.28
CA ASN A 155 21.89 -6.35 -2.26
C ASN A 155 20.71 -5.47 -2.71
N ILE A 156 20.82 -4.75 -3.83
CA ILE A 156 19.76 -3.89 -4.34
C ILE A 156 19.15 -4.46 -5.61
N ILE A 157 17.84 -4.70 -5.59
CA ILE A 157 17.05 -5.11 -6.74
C ILE A 157 16.28 -3.89 -7.23
N LEU A 158 16.08 -3.74 -8.56
CA LEU A 158 15.23 -2.69 -9.14
C LEU A 158 13.94 -3.27 -9.69
N PRO A 159 12.91 -3.41 -8.86
CA PRO A 159 11.59 -3.90 -9.27
C PRO A 159 10.77 -2.83 -10.00
N ASP A 160 9.63 -3.24 -10.54
CA ASP A 160 8.65 -2.30 -11.10
C ASP A 160 7.84 -1.59 -10.02
N TRP A 161 7.62 -2.26 -8.89
CA TRP A 161 6.90 -1.71 -7.74
C TRP A 161 7.34 -2.38 -6.43
N VAL A 162 7.14 -1.67 -5.34
CA VAL A 162 7.30 -2.15 -3.97
C VAL A 162 6.04 -1.89 -3.17
N SER A 163 5.83 -2.68 -2.11
CA SER A 163 4.66 -2.56 -1.24
C SER A 163 4.70 -1.27 -0.41
N GLY A 164 3.55 -0.62 -0.28
CA GLY A 164 3.35 0.54 0.59
C GLY A 164 3.44 0.25 2.09
N SER A 165 3.63 -1.01 2.50
CA SER A 165 3.76 -1.38 3.92
C SER A 165 5.03 -0.85 4.60
N ILE A 166 6.11 -0.69 3.85
CA ILE A 166 7.31 0.06 4.21
C ILE A 166 7.89 0.67 2.95
N MET A 167 7.78 1.99 2.80
CA MET A 167 8.19 2.70 1.60
C MET A 167 8.86 4.02 2.00
N MET A 168 10.14 4.16 1.69
CA MET A 168 10.89 5.39 1.91
C MET A 168 10.98 6.18 0.60
N ILE A 169 10.71 7.48 0.67
CA ILE A 169 10.73 8.39 -0.48
C ILE A 169 11.19 9.77 -0.01
N ARG A 170 11.97 10.47 -0.82
CA ARG A 170 12.29 11.88 -0.55
C ARG A 170 11.00 12.71 -0.64
N LYS A 171 10.75 13.56 0.38
CA LYS A 171 9.52 14.35 0.45
C LYS A 171 9.29 15.24 -0.76
N GLU A 172 10.35 15.82 -1.30
CA GLU A 172 10.29 16.63 -2.52
C GLU A 172 9.78 15.80 -3.72
N ILE A 173 10.27 14.57 -3.89
CA ILE A 173 9.83 13.64 -4.93
C ILE A 173 8.35 13.26 -4.71
N PHE A 174 7.97 12.93 -3.47
CA PHE A 174 6.58 12.61 -3.13
C PHE A 174 5.63 13.77 -3.52
N ASN A 175 6.02 15.00 -3.20
CA ASN A 175 5.24 16.19 -3.54
C ASN A 175 5.19 16.44 -5.06
N SER A 176 6.30 16.27 -5.77
CA SER A 176 6.36 16.43 -7.24
C SER A 176 5.46 15.41 -7.96
N LEU A 177 5.34 14.21 -7.40
CA LEU A 177 4.42 13.16 -7.84
C LEU A 177 2.97 13.39 -7.35
N LYS A 178 2.70 14.45 -6.60
CA LYS A 178 1.40 14.78 -6.00
C LYS A 178 0.89 13.74 -4.99
N GLY A 179 1.81 13.06 -4.31
CA GLY A 179 1.51 12.04 -3.32
C GLY A 179 0.86 10.78 -3.88
N PHE A 180 0.16 10.06 -3.03
CA PHE A 180 -0.70 8.95 -3.45
C PHE A 180 -1.94 9.47 -4.17
N ASP A 181 -2.39 8.75 -5.19
CA ASP A 181 -3.62 9.08 -5.90
C ASP A 181 -4.84 8.62 -5.09
N GLU A 182 -5.65 9.56 -4.60
CA GLU A 182 -6.81 9.32 -3.74
C GLU A 182 -8.02 8.71 -4.47
N ASP A 183 -7.94 8.51 -5.79
CA ASP A 183 -8.88 7.65 -6.51
C ASP A 183 -8.77 6.20 -6.06
N PHE A 184 -7.57 5.76 -5.62
CA PHE A 184 -7.36 4.48 -4.97
C PHE A 184 -7.71 4.59 -3.48
N TRP A 185 -8.82 4.00 -3.08
CA TRP A 185 -9.17 3.97 -1.67
C TRP A 185 -8.24 3.05 -0.87
N MET A 186 -7.87 1.89 -1.44
CA MET A 186 -6.96 0.91 -0.88
C MET A 186 -6.48 -0.06 -1.96
N TYR A 187 -5.21 -0.43 -1.91
CA TYR A 187 -4.48 -1.27 -2.87
C TYR A 187 -4.25 -0.60 -4.23
N TYR A 188 -3.13 -0.93 -4.85
CA TYR A 188 -2.61 -0.37 -6.09
C TYR A 188 -2.18 1.10 -6.02
N GLU A 189 -2.42 1.81 -4.93
CA GLU A 189 -1.88 3.17 -4.72
C GLU A 189 -0.35 3.17 -4.70
N ASP A 190 0.26 2.13 -4.11
CA ASP A 190 1.71 1.91 -4.08
C ASP A 190 2.25 1.55 -5.48
N VAL A 191 1.55 0.71 -6.20
CA VAL A 191 1.88 0.33 -7.59
C VAL A 191 1.76 1.54 -8.52
N ASP A 192 0.73 2.36 -8.35
CA ASP A 192 0.51 3.61 -9.08
C ASP A 192 1.62 4.63 -8.81
N LEU A 193 1.96 4.86 -7.54
CA LEU A 193 3.04 5.79 -7.17
C LEU A 193 4.38 5.33 -7.75
N CYS A 194 4.69 4.03 -7.67
CA CYS A 194 5.90 3.45 -8.27
C CYS A 194 5.92 3.63 -9.80
N ARG A 195 4.78 3.48 -10.47
CA ARG A 195 4.66 3.70 -11.90
C ARG A 195 4.93 5.15 -12.26
N ARG A 196 4.28 6.11 -11.58
CA ARG A 196 4.48 7.55 -11.81
C ARG A 196 5.93 7.97 -11.53
N ALA A 197 6.56 7.44 -10.48
CA ALA A 197 7.96 7.68 -10.17
C ALA A 197 8.88 7.21 -11.30
N ARG A 198 8.64 6.05 -11.89
CA ARG A 198 9.41 5.52 -13.02
C ARG A 198 9.17 6.30 -14.31
N ASP A 199 7.94 6.70 -14.57
CA ASP A 199 7.57 7.47 -15.76
C ASP A 199 8.25 8.87 -15.77
N THR A 200 8.68 9.38 -14.60
CA THR A 200 9.49 10.60 -14.45
C THR A 200 11.00 10.34 -14.40
N GLY A 201 11.44 9.11 -14.65
CA GLY A 201 12.87 8.73 -14.71
C GLY A 201 13.48 8.24 -13.39
N GLY A 202 12.67 8.17 -12.31
CA GLY A 202 13.13 7.62 -11.03
C GLY A 202 13.24 6.10 -11.04
N LYS A 203 14.09 5.57 -10.16
CA LYS A 203 14.25 4.13 -9.94
C LYS A 203 13.54 3.72 -8.65
N ILE A 204 12.99 2.52 -8.67
CA ILE A 204 12.47 1.85 -7.47
C ILE A 204 13.54 0.89 -7.00
N ALA A 205 13.98 1.02 -5.74
CA ALA A 205 15.02 0.18 -5.16
C ALA A 205 14.43 -0.73 -4.07
N PHE A 206 14.87 -1.97 -4.03
CA PHE A 206 14.51 -2.94 -3.01
C PHE A 206 15.78 -3.49 -2.37
N CYS A 207 15.99 -3.19 -1.08
CA CYS A 207 17.16 -3.62 -0.32
C CYS A 207 16.93 -5.05 0.21
N ASN A 208 17.58 -6.02 -0.43
CA ASN A 208 17.42 -7.44 -0.10
C ASN A 208 18.15 -7.86 1.20
N ASN A 209 19.10 -7.08 1.65
CA ASN A 209 19.88 -7.29 2.89
C ASN A 209 19.29 -6.60 4.13
N ILE A 210 18.19 -5.86 3.98
CA ILE A 210 17.46 -5.26 5.08
C ILE A 210 16.16 -6.03 5.25
N THR A 211 15.85 -6.46 6.47
CA THR A 211 14.64 -7.25 6.74
C THR A 211 13.87 -6.65 7.91
N VAL A 212 12.56 -6.45 7.72
CA VAL A 212 11.64 -5.99 8.75
C VAL A 212 10.52 -7.00 8.95
N GLU A 213 9.91 -6.99 10.11
CA GLU A 213 8.74 -7.81 10.38
C GLU A 213 7.48 -7.08 9.89
N HIS A 214 6.62 -7.79 9.15
CA HIS A 214 5.33 -7.29 8.70
C HIS A 214 4.28 -8.39 8.73
N ASP A 215 3.32 -8.25 9.62
CA ASP A 215 2.28 -9.24 9.86
C ASP A 215 1.08 -9.02 8.94
N HIS A 216 1.29 -9.31 7.68
CA HIS A 216 0.45 -8.97 6.54
C HIS A 216 -1.05 -9.26 6.74
N GLY A 217 -1.87 -8.21 6.65
CA GLY A 217 -3.34 -8.28 6.67
C GLY A 217 -3.97 -8.27 8.06
N GLY A 218 -3.21 -7.98 9.07
CA GLY A 218 -3.67 -7.96 10.44
C GLY A 218 -4.58 -6.82 10.82
N SER A 219 -4.37 -5.66 10.27
CA SER A 219 -5.19 -4.47 10.51
C SER A 219 -6.48 -4.43 9.67
N THR A 220 -6.51 -5.13 8.52
CA THR A 220 -7.62 -5.05 7.55
C THR A 220 -8.55 -6.26 7.52
N ARG A 221 -8.26 -7.33 8.27
CA ARG A 221 -9.02 -8.61 8.26
C ARG A 221 -9.58 -8.95 9.61
N THR A 222 -10.09 -7.96 10.32
CA THR A 222 -10.62 -8.09 11.68
C THR A 222 -11.98 -8.80 11.74
N ASP A 223 -12.80 -8.67 10.68
CA ASP A 223 -14.13 -9.30 10.60
C ASP A 223 -14.46 -9.70 9.14
N LEU A 224 -15.54 -10.48 8.95
CA LEU A 224 -15.97 -11.00 7.65
C LEU A 224 -16.30 -9.87 6.67
N ARG A 225 -16.97 -8.81 7.15
CA ARG A 225 -17.41 -7.69 6.31
C ARG A 225 -16.21 -6.88 5.83
N THR A 226 -15.30 -6.52 6.73
CA THR A 226 -14.06 -5.78 6.41
C THR A 226 -13.19 -6.60 5.47
N THR A 227 -13.04 -7.91 5.71
CA THR A 227 -12.29 -8.80 4.83
C THR A 227 -12.90 -8.88 3.42
N ALA A 228 -14.24 -8.98 3.30
CA ALA A 228 -14.90 -9.02 2.00
C ALA A 228 -14.74 -7.68 1.25
N VAL A 229 -14.86 -6.55 1.96
CA VAL A 229 -14.64 -5.21 1.41
C VAL A 229 -13.23 -5.08 0.87
N THR A 230 -12.21 -5.37 1.67
CA THR A 230 -10.80 -5.20 1.28
C THR A 230 -10.41 -6.11 0.11
N LYS A 231 -10.93 -7.36 0.07
CA LYS A 231 -10.73 -8.24 -1.09
C LYS A 231 -11.41 -7.74 -2.36
N CYS A 232 -12.59 -7.11 -2.24
CA CYS A 232 -13.27 -6.48 -3.37
C CYS A 232 -12.48 -5.27 -3.87
N GLU A 233 -11.93 -4.44 -2.98
CA GLU A 233 -11.13 -3.27 -3.35
C GLU A 233 -9.88 -3.64 -4.16
N VAL A 234 -9.25 -4.78 -3.91
CA VAL A 234 -8.14 -5.26 -4.76
C VAL A 234 -8.57 -5.36 -6.23
N GLN A 235 -9.79 -5.87 -6.49
CA GLN A 235 -10.30 -6.01 -7.85
C GLN A 235 -10.67 -4.65 -8.45
N ILE A 236 -11.33 -3.80 -7.67
CA ILE A 236 -11.72 -2.45 -8.08
C ILE A 236 -10.48 -1.62 -8.44
N SER A 237 -9.49 -1.61 -7.56
CA SER A 237 -8.25 -0.85 -7.75
C SER A 237 -7.43 -1.36 -8.94
N ARG A 238 -7.48 -2.69 -9.24
CA ARG A 238 -6.88 -3.24 -10.45
C ARG A 238 -7.51 -2.64 -11.72
N HIS A 239 -8.84 -2.52 -11.77
CA HIS A 239 -9.53 -1.89 -12.90
C HIS A 239 -9.18 -0.41 -13.04
N LEU A 240 -9.15 0.30 -11.92
CA LEU A 240 -8.75 1.70 -11.91
C LEU A 240 -7.31 1.90 -12.41
N TYR A 241 -6.37 1.04 -11.95
CA TYR A 241 -4.99 1.07 -12.42
C TYR A 241 -4.88 0.85 -13.94
N ILE A 242 -5.57 -0.15 -14.48
CA ILE A 242 -5.62 -0.39 -15.93
C ILE A 242 -6.20 0.83 -16.66
N HIS A 243 -7.25 1.43 -16.11
CA HIS A 243 -7.88 2.61 -16.71
C HIS A 243 -6.94 3.82 -16.77
N LYS A 244 -6.14 4.04 -15.74
CA LYS A 244 -5.21 5.18 -15.64
C LYS A 244 -3.94 5.00 -16.46
N HIS A 245 -3.40 3.79 -16.52
CA HIS A 245 -2.08 3.54 -17.09
C HIS A 245 -2.05 2.83 -18.44
N GLU A 246 -3.17 2.35 -18.92
CA GLU A 246 -3.25 1.70 -20.23
C GLU A 246 -4.20 2.47 -21.16
N THR A 247 -3.93 2.42 -22.47
CA THR A 247 -4.70 3.16 -23.47
C THR A 247 -5.14 2.28 -24.64
N GLY A 248 -6.07 2.78 -25.45
CA GLY A 248 -6.50 2.15 -26.69
C GLY A 248 -6.98 0.70 -26.51
N PHE A 249 -6.70 -0.14 -27.51
CA PHE A 249 -7.10 -1.55 -27.54
C PHE A 249 -6.55 -2.35 -26.35
N LYS A 250 -5.31 -2.07 -25.92
CA LYS A 250 -4.69 -2.76 -24.76
C LYS A 250 -5.51 -2.56 -23.49
N ARG A 251 -5.98 -1.34 -23.22
CA ARG A 251 -6.85 -1.04 -22.07
C ARG A 251 -8.14 -1.86 -22.12
N VAL A 252 -8.82 -1.85 -23.29
CA VAL A 252 -10.08 -2.60 -23.46
C VAL A 252 -9.85 -4.10 -23.25
N LEU A 253 -8.82 -4.67 -23.88
CA LEU A 253 -8.49 -6.08 -23.76
C LEU A 253 -8.19 -6.48 -22.31
N MET A 254 -7.35 -5.70 -21.62
CA MET A 254 -6.99 -5.98 -20.21
C MET A 254 -8.19 -5.85 -19.27
N GLN A 255 -9.06 -4.84 -19.49
CA GLN A 255 -10.30 -4.68 -18.73
C GLN A 255 -11.22 -5.89 -18.95
N SER A 256 -11.44 -6.29 -20.20
CA SER A 256 -12.30 -7.44 -20.53
C SER A 256 -11.81 -8.76 -19.94
N ILE A 257 -10.50 -9.02 -20.05
CA ILE A 257 -9.89 -10.21 -19.44
C ILE A 257 -10.05 -10.18 -17.91
N THR A 258 -9.84 -9.03 -17.29
CA THR A 258 -9.96 -8.89 -15.84
C THR A 258 -11.41 -9.08 -15.38
N VAL A 259 -12.39 -8.52 -16.10
CA VAL A 259 -13.83 -8.75 -15.82
C VAL A 259 -14.17 -10.24 -15.95
N ALA A 260 -13.77 -10.87 -17.05
CA ALA A 260 -14.04 -12.29 -17.30
C ALA A 260 -13.42 -13.18 -16.21
N ASP A 261 -12.14 -12.96 -15.87
CA ASP A 261 -11.44 -13.67 -14.80
C ASP A 261 -12.16 -13.52 -13.45
N ASN A 262 -12.50 -12.30 -13.06
CA ASN A 262 -13.19 -12.03 -11.81
C ASN A 262 -14.58 -12.66 -11.75
N LEU A 263 -15.34 -12.64 -12.84
CA LEU A 263 -16.68 -13.24 -12.89
C LEU A 263 -16.60 -14.77 -12.88
N VAL A 264 -15.77 -15.37 -13.73
CA VAL A 264 -15.63 -16.84 -13.81
C VAL A 264 -15.08 -17.41 -12.50
N THR A 265 -13.94 -16.90 -12.04
CA THR A 265 -13.32 -17.34 -10.78
C THR A 265 -14.22 -17.04 -9.59
N GLY A 266 -14.87 -15.85 -9.60
CA GLY A 266 -15.78 -15.43 -8.56
C GLY A 266 -17.03 -16.29 -8.47
N LEU A 267 -17.66 -16.65 -9.61
CA LEU A 267 -18.82 -17.52 -9.64
C LEU A 267 -18.47 -18.93 -9.11
N ILE A 268 -17.38 -19.53 -9.56
CA ILE A 268 -16.95 -20.85 -9.10
C ILE A 268 -16.66 -20.81 -7.59
N THR A 269 -15.80 -19.90 -7.16
CA THR A 269 -15.38 -19.85 -5.75
C THR A 269 -16.50 -19.33 -4.84
N GLY A 270 -17.39 -18.48 -5.35
CA GLY A 270 -18.54 -17.97 -4.64
C GLY A 270 -19.63 -19.04 -4.44
N SER A 271 -19.89 -19.89 -5.46
CA SER A 271 -20.80 -21.03 -5.33
C SER A 271 -20.30 -22.01 -4.26
N ILE A 272 -18.99 -22.32 -4.26
CA ILE A 272 -18.39 -23.10 -3.18
C ILE A 272 -18.57 -22.41 -1.83
N GLY A 273 -18.37 -21.10 -1.78
CA GLY A 273 -18.54 -20.30 -0.56
C GLY A 273 -19.98 -20.29 -0.04
N LEU A 274 -20.97 -20.33 -0.95
CA LEU A 274 -22.39 -20.42 -0.58
C LEU A 274 -22.74 -21.82 -0.06
N LEU A 275 -22.25 -22.87 -0.70
CA LEU A 275 -22.48 -24.26 -0.25
C LEU A 275 -21.88 -24.52 1.13
N PHE A 276 -20.73 -23.93 1.43
CA PHE A 276 -20.03 -24.09 2.69
C PHE A 276 -20.06 -22.79 3.53
N PHE A 277 -21.24 -22.16 3.61
CA PHE A 277 -21.45 -20.87 4.28
C PHE A 277 -21.06 -20.86 5.76
N TYR A 278 -21.09 -22.02 6.43
CA TYR A 278 -20.65 -22.19 7.82
C TYR A 278 -19.12 -22.12 8.01
N ILE A 279 -18.34 -22.13 6.91
CA ILE A 279 -16.90 -21.92 6.92
C ILE A 279 -16.59 -20.47 6.55
N PRO A 280 -16.22 -19.58 7.51
CA PRO A 280 -16.08 -18.15 7.26
C PRO A 280 -15.14 -17.82 6.09
N LYS A 281 -14.01 -18.54 5.96
CA LYS A 281 -13.04 -18.35 4.88
C LYS A 281 -13.60 -18.63 3.49
N LEU A 282 -14.55 -19.52 3.36
CA LEU A 282 -15.23 -19.84 2.09
C LEU A 282 -16.39 -18.86 1.85
N PHE A 283 -17.18 -18.56 2.87
CA PHE A 283 -18.30 -17.62 2.76
C PHE A 283 -17.87 -16.21 2.33
N ILE A 284 -16.69 -15.74 2.74
CA ILE A 284 -16.12 -14.49 2.25
C ILE A 284 -16.04 -14.44 0.72
N ARG A 285 -15.76 -15.56 0.02
CA ARG A 285 -15.69 -15.59 -1.44
C ARG A 285 -17.05 -15.31 -2.09
N PHE A 286 -18.12 -15.83 -1.49
CA PHE A 286 -19.48 -15.50 -1.92
C PHE A 286 -19.80 -14.02 -1.70
N LEU A 287 -19.43 -13.44 -0.57
CA LEU A 287 -19.63 -12.01 -0.30
C LEU A 287 -18.82 -11.13 -1.26
N VAL A 288 -17.63 -11.57 -1.66
CA VAL A 288 -16.78 -10.84 -2.62
C VAL A 288 -17.41 -10.81 -4.00
N ILE A 289 -17.89 -11.95 -4.54
CA ILE A 289 -18.50 -11.97 -5.87
C ILE A 289 -19.76 -11.13 -5.93
N LEU A 290 -20.62 -11.16 -4.91
CA LEU A 290 -21.78 -10.30 -4.84
C LEU A 290 -21.42 -8.82 -4.91
N ARG A 291 -20.38 -8.40 -4.17
CA ARG A 291 -19.92 -7.01 -4.17
C ARG A 291 -19.27 -6.61 -5.49
N VAL A 292 -18.46 -7.48 -6.09
CA VAL A 292 -17.79 -7.22 -7.36
C VAL A 292 -18.83 -7.11 -8.50
N THR A 293 -19.85 -7.98 -8.50
CA THR A 293 -20.95 -7.91 -9.47
C THR A 293 -21.73 -6.60 -9.32
N GLY A 294 -22.08 -6.22 -8.08
CA GLY A 294 -22.72 -4.93 -7.80
C GLY A 294 -21.86 -3.73 -8.20
N TYR A 295 -20.53 -3.82 -8.04
CA TYR A 295 -19.61 -2.80 -8.52
C TYR A 295 -19.63 -2.71 -10.06
N TYR A 296 -19.60 -3.82 -10.79
CA TYR A 296 -19.63 -3.82 -12.25
C TYR A 296 -20.91 -3.20 -12.81
N THR A 297 -22.07 -3.59 -12.26
CA THR A 297 -23.34 -2.96 -12.66
C THR A 297 -23.31 -1.46 -12.40
N GLY A 298 -22.91 -1.03 -11.19
CA GLY A 298 -22.76 0.38 -10.86
C GLY A 298 -21.76 1.12 -11.75
N SER A 299 -20.61 0.51 -12.06
CA SER A 299 -19.58 1.12 -12.92
C SER A 299 -20.05 1.29 -14.36
N LEU A 300 -20.88 0.36 -14.88
CA LEU A 300 -21.48 0.46 -16.20
C LEU A 300 -22.40 1.68 -16.30
N PHE A 301 -23.29 1.88 -15.33
CA PHE A 301 -24.21 3.03 -15.28
C PHE A 301 -23.46 4.35 -15.10
N ARG A 302 -22.46 4.39 -14.22
CA ARG A 302 -21.67 5.61 -13.95
C ARG A 302 -20.57 5.88 -14.96
N ARG A 303 -20.27 4.94 -15.84
CA ARG A 303 -19.14 4.98 -16.79
C ARG A 303 -17.80 5.30 -16.10
N SER A 304 -17.61 4.78 -14.91
CA SER A 304 -16.44 5.06 -14.06
C SER A 304 -15.94 3.81 -13.34
N TRP A 305 -14.62 3.66 -13.27
CA TRP A 305 -13.93 2.61 -12.54
C TRP A 305 -13.51 3.05 -11.11
N LEU A 306 -13.93 4.23 -10.67
CA LEU A 306 -13.64 4.71 -9.31
C LEU A 306 -14.28 3.81 -8.25
N SER A 307 -13.57 3.60 -7.14
CA SER A 307 -14.16 2.98 -5.98
C SER A 307 -15.23 3.90 -5.40
N PRO A 308 -16.43 3.38 -5.07
CA PRO A 308 -17.45 4.15 -4.36
C PRO A 308 -16.99 4.64 -2.97
N ARG A 309 -15.84 4.17 -2.50
CA ARG A 309 -15.23 4.55 -1.21
C ARG A 309 -14.18 5.62 -1.35
N SER A 310 -13.65 5.88 -2.54
CA SER A 310 -12.63 6.91 -2.73
C SER A 310 -13.18 8.29 -2.38
N VAL A 311 -12.31 9.16 -1.89
CA VAL A 311 -12.66 10.54 -1.53
C VAL A 311 -13.18 11.28 -2.76
N ASN A 312 -12.52 11.10 -3.88
CA ASN A 312 -12.88 11.77 -5.13
C ASN A 312 -14.22 11.31 -5.72
N PHE A 313 -14.65 10.07 -5.44
CA PHE A 313 -15.99 9.62 -5.80
C PHE A 313 -17.04 10.32 -4.96
N ARG A 314 -16.86 10.36 -3.64
CA ARG A 314 -17.82 10.99 -2.70
C ARG A 314 -17.99 12.48 -2.97
N ASN A 315 -16.89 13.17 -3.30
CA ASN A 315 -16.92 14.61 -3.63
C ASN A 315 -17.63 14.94 -4.95
N LYS A 316 -17.87 13.95 -5.84
CA LYS A 316 -18.64 14.13 -7.09
C LYS A 316 -20.14 13.89 -6.92
N GLU A 317 -20.54 13.23 -5.85
CA GLU A 317 -21.96 12.96 -5.54
C GLU A 317 -22.60 13.99 -4.58
N CYS A 318 -21.76 14.86 -3.97
CA CYS A 318 -22.17 16.04 -3.23
C CYS A 318 -22.21 17.28 -4.12
#